data_10f126379659a46b07af37d77d267b5a
#
_entry.id   10f126379659a46b07af37d77d267b5a
#
_cell.length_a   1.000
_cell.length_b   1.000
_cell.length_c   1.000
_cell.angle_alpha   90.00
_cell.angle_beta   90.00
_cell.angle_gamma   90.00
#
_symmetry.space_group_name_H-M   'P 1'
#
loop_
_entity.id
_entity.type
_entity.pdbx_description
1 polymer ?
#
loop_
_entity_poly.entity_id
_entity_poly.type
_entity_poly.pdbx_seq_one_letter_code
_entity_poly.pdbx_strand_id
1 'polypeptide(L)'
;NIMISRSRDGEIIAKVCEKWGFKVVRGSKGKKGSAEATLQMINELKHDNYGAIMVDGPHGPAKVCKDGVVKIAKLSGKPIVPVFWYSPNPTFLKFPTWDKFRIPFFSTHLINLYGEPIYVDKNNTDEQDEQVRLKVEKALEELEKQAPQRYKEVFRFGIWKKKK
;
A
#
# COMPACT_ATOMS: atom_id res chain seq x y z
N ASN A 1 -10.64 -1.91 -4.31
CA ASN A 1 -9.80 -1.89 -5.53
C ASN A 1 -8.33 -1.97 -5.15
N ILE A 2 -7.53 -2.66 -5.94
CA ILE A 2 -6.07 -2.77 -5.72
C ILE A 2 -5.32 -2.51 -7.03
N MET A 3 -4.30 -1.65 -6.98
CA MET A 3 -3.48 -1.36 -8.15
C MET A 3 -2.31 -2.34 -8.23
N ILE A 4 -2.22 -3.08 -9.34
CA ILE A 4 -1.21 -4.11 -9.56
C ILE A 4 -0.53 -3.92 -10.92
N SER A 5 0.78 -4.09 -10.98
CA SER A 5 1.55 -3.97 -12.23
C SER A 5 1.18 -5.06 -13.25
N ARG A 6 1.40 -4.78 -14.56
CA ARG A 6 1.27 -5.77 -15.64
C ARG A 6 2.55 -6.61 -15.84
N SER A 7 3.36 -6.75 -14.80
CA SER A 7 4.49 -7.68 -14.81
C SER A 7 4.01 -9.13 -14.72
N ARG A 8 4.90 -10.09 -15.01
CA ARG A 8 4.61 -11.52 -14.88
C ARG A 8 4.21 -11.86 -13.44
N ASP A 9 4.92 -11.33 -12.45
CA ASP A 9 4.62 -11.55 -11.04
C ASP A 9 3.30 -10.85 -10.64
N GLY A 10 3.07 -9.63 -11.15
CA GLY A 10 1.82 -8.92 -10.98
C GLY A 10 0.61 -9.66 -11.56
N GLU A 11 0.78 -10.48 -12.60
CA GLU A 11 -0.31 -11.31 -13.14
C GLU A 11 -0.76 -12.37 -12.13
N ILE A 12 0.19 -13.02 -11.47
CA ILE A 12 -0.10 -14.03 -10.45
C ILE A 12 -0.85 -13.38 -9.27
N ILE A 13 -0.34 -12.24 -8.79
CA ILE A 13 -0.95 -11.51 -7.68
C ILE A 13 -2.35 -11.02 -8.05
N ALA A 14 -2.54 -10.52 -9.27
CA ALA A 14 -3.84 -10.07 -9.75
C ALA A 14 -4.89 -11.17 -9.70
N LYS A 15 -4.58 -12.37 -10.23
CA LYS A 15 -5.48 -13.53 -10.20
C LYS A 15 -5.85 -13.96 -8.77
N VAL A 16 -4.90 -13.89 -7.84
CA VAL A 16 -5.16 -14.20 -6.43
C VAL A 16 -6.11 -13.17 -5.82
N CYS A 17 -5.85 -11.88 -6.05
CA CYS A 17 -6.70 -10.80 -5.55
C CYS A 17 -8.11 -10.87 -6.13
N GLU A 18 -8.26 -11.11 -7.43
CA GLU A 18 -9.56 -11.28 -8.09
C GLU A 18 -10.34 -12.46 -7.51
N LYS A 19 -9.67 -13.58 -7.24
CA LYS A 19 -10.28 -14.75 -6.60
C LYS A 19 -10.78 -14.46 -5.18
N TRP A 20 -10.19 -13.50 -4.50
CA TRP A 20 -10.63 -13.02 -3.19
C TRP A 20 -11.67 -11.90 -3.26
N GLY A 21 -12.15 -11.57 -4.45
CA GLY A 21 -13.19 -10.55 -4.66
C GLY A 21 -12.67 -9.13 -4.77
N PHE A 22 -11.36 -8.91 -4.86
CA PHE A 22 -10.81 -7.59 -5.12
C PHE A 22 -10.97 -7.21 -6.60
N LYS A 23 -11.36 -5.97 -6.86
CA LYS A 23 -11.28 -5.39 -8.19
C LYS A 23 -9.84 -4.93 -8.46
N VAL A 24 -9.24 -5.43 -9.52
CA VAL A 24 -7.84 -5.15 -9.84
C VAL A 24 -7.73 -4.08 -10.92
N VAL A 25 -7.02 -2.99 -10.60
CA VAL A 25 -6.65 -1.94 -11.56
C VAL A 25 -5.24 -2.25 -12.06
N ARG A 26 -5.10 -2.49 -13.37
CA ARG A 26 -3.83 -2.92 -13.97
C ARG A 26 -3.00 -1.75 -14.44
N GLY A 27 -1.94 -1.42 -13.68
CA GLY A 27 -0.92 -0.48 -14.11
C GLY A 27 -0.07 -1.06 -15.24
N SER A 28 0.11 -0.33 -16.35
CA SER A 28 0.98 -0.80 -17.44
C SER A 28 2.37 -0.18 -17.39
N LYS A 29 3.34 -0.83 -18.07
CA LYS A 29 4.68 -0.25 -18.28
C LYS A 29 4.57 1.01 -19.13
N GLY A 30 5.27 2.07 -18.73
CA GLY A 30 5.38 3.33 -19.45
C GLY A 30 4.35 4.41 -19.04
N LYS A 31 4.62 5.65 -19.48
CA LYS A 31 3.84 6.83 -19.07
C LYS A 31 2.33 6.72 -19.38
N LYS A 32 1.97 6.22 -20.58
CA LYS A 32 0.56 6.05 -20.98
C LYS A 32 -0.21 5.10 -20.07
N GLY A 33 0.30 3.91 -19.85
CA GLY A 33 -0.42 2.93 -19.10
C GLY A 33 -0.43 3.16 -17.58
N SER A 34 0.53 3.92 -17.06
CA SER A 34 0.49 4.44 -15.70
C SER A 34 -0.62 5.48 -15.53
N ALA A 35 -0.79 6.37 -16.51
CA ALA A 35 -1.85 7.38 -16.50
C ALA A 35 -3.25 6.75 -16.58
N GLU A 36 -3.45 5.75 -17.43
CA GLU A 36 -4.72 5.01 -17.54
C GLU A 36 -5.12 4.34 -16.21
N ALA A 37 -4.17 3.64 -15.58
CA ALA A 37 -4.42 3.00 -14.28
C ALA A 37 -4.73 4.03 -13.18
N THR A 38 -4.04 5.16 -13.20
CA THR A 38 -4.30 6.28 -12.28
C THR A 38 -5.71 6.82 -12.46
N LEU A 39 -6.13 7.10 -13.68
CA LEU A 39 -7.50 7.57 -13.98
C LEU A 39 -8.56 6.54 -13.61
N GLN A 40 -8.32 5.27 -13.89
CA GLN A 40 -9.22 4.20 -13.49
C GLN A 40 -9.37 4.13 -11.96
N MET A 41 -8.26 4.19 -11.21
CA MET A 41 -8.30 4.19 -9.75
C MET A 41 -9.03 5.42 -9.20
N ILE A 42 -8.81 6.61 -9.76
CA ILE A 42 -9.52 7.83 -9.38
C ILE A 42 -11.03 7.65 -9.58
N ASN A 43 -11.44 7.09 -10.71
CA ASN A 43 -12.85 6.87 -11.01
C ASN A 43 -13.48 5.89 -10.02
N GLU A 44 -12.81 4.78 -9.72
CA GLU A 44 -13.28 3.83 -8.72
C GLU A 44 -13.45 4.47 -7.34
N LEU A 45 -12.49 5.30 -6.92
CA LEU A 45 -12.53 5.97 -5.62
C LEU A 45 -13.66 7.01 -5.51
N LYS A 46 -14.07 7.65 -6.62
CA LYS A 46 -15.20 8.58 -6.65
C LYS A 46 -16.54 7.91 -6.39
N HIS A 47 -16.66 6.61 -6.60
CA HIS A 47 -17.86 5.81 -6.33
C HIS A 47 -17.85 5.18 -4.93
N ASP A 48 -17.21 5.84 -3.94
CA ASP A 48 -17.11 5.41 -2.54
C ASP A 48 -16.42 4.07 -2.30
N ASN A 49 -15.60 3.65 -3.25
CA ASN A 49 -14.76 2.47 -3.12
C ASN A 49 -13.44 2.80 -2.40
N TYR A 50 -12.81 1.77 -1.84
CA TYR A 50 -11.46 1.85 -1.28
C TYR A 50 -10.42 1.45 -2.34
N GLY A 51 -9.24 2.07 -2.26
CA GLY A 51 -8.10 1.74 -3.11
C GLY A 51 -6.87 1.38 -2.31
N ALA A 52 -6.15 0.34 -2.73
CA ALA A 52 -4.86 -0.01 -2.18
C ALA A 52 -3.77 0.16 -3.25
N ILE A 53 -2.68 0.83 -2.89
CA ILE A 53 -1.60 1.19 -3.80
C ILE A 53 -0.26 0.97 -3.09
N MET A 54 0.67 0.29 -3.76
CA MET A 54 2.07 0.21 -3.34
C MET A 54 2.77 1.50 -3.75
N VAL A 55 3.14 2.31 -2.76
CA VAL A 55 3.57 3.70 -3.01
C VAL A 55 4.97 3.83 -3.63
N ASP A 56 5.82 2.82 -3.53
CA ASP A 56 7.14 2.77 -4.17
C ASP A 56 7.10 2.32 -5.63
N GLY A 57 5.93 1.90 -6.09
CA GLY A 57 5.70 1.54 -7.49
C GLY A 57 6.39 0.24 -7.91
N PRO A 58 6.26 -0.16 -9.19
CA PRO A 58 6.73 -1.47 -9.67
C PRO A 58 8.25 -1.57 -9.89
N HIS A 59 8.97 -0.47 -9.82
CA HIS A 59 10.41 -0.41 -10.13
C HIS A 59 11.25 0.16 -8.99
N GLY A 60 10.62 0.50 -7.87
CA GLY A 60 11.32 1.09 -6.74
C GLY A 60 11.96 2.48 -7.00
N PRO A 61 12.95 2.87 -6.25
CA PRO A 61 13.58 2.12 -5.15
C PRO A 61 12.62 1.89 -3.98
N ALA A 62 12.91 0.85 -3.19
CA ALA A 62 12.09 0.50 -2.03
C ALA A 62 12.00 1.66 -1.04
N LYS A 63 10.81 1.84 -0.44
CA LYS A 63 10.51 2.87 0.57
C LYS A 63 10.52 4.32 0.06
N VAL A 64 10.63 4.54 -1.23
CA VAL A 64 10.50 5.87 -1.83
C VAL A 64 9.09 6.03 -2.39
N CYS A 65 8.31 6.88 -1.74
CA CYS A 65 6.95 7.17 -2.16
C CYS A 65 6.95 7.89 -3.53
N LYS A 66 6.13 7.40 -4.47
CA LYS A 66 5.94 8.04 -5.78
C LYS A 66 4.79 9.04 -5.74
N ASP A 67 4.83 10.01 -6.62
CA ASP A 67 3.83 11.09 -6.75
C ASP A 67 2.42 10.59 -7.12
N GLY A 68 2.31 9.40 -7.69
CA GLY A 68 1.04 8.82 -8.14
C GLY A 68 -0.02 8.74 -7.05
N VAL A 69 0.33 8.40 -5.80
CA VAL A 69 -0.61 8.31 -4.68
C VAL A 69 -1.18 9.69 -4.33
N VAL A 70 -0.36 10.75 -4.37
CA VAL A 70 -0.80 12.13 -4.10
C VAL A 70 -1.74 12.61 -5.19
N LYS A 71 -1.42 12.35 -6.46
CA LYS A 71 -2.28 12.68 -7.61
C LYS A 71 -3.65 11.98 -7.52
N ILE A 72 -3.66 10.71 -7.15
CA ILE A 72 -4.90 9.95 -6.97
C ILE A 72 -5.74 10.55 -5.85
N ALA A 73 -5.15 10.85 -4.70
CA ALA A 73 -5.85 11.47 -3.57
C ALA A 73 -6.40 12.86 -3.93
N LYS A 74 -5.58 13.71 -4.54
CA LYS A 74 -5.95 15.05 -5.00
C LYS A 74 -7.16 15.04 -5.94
N LEU A 75 -7.15 14.16 -6.93
CA LEU A 75 -8.18 14.11 -7.97
C LEU A 75 -9.43 13.31 -7.57
N SER A 76 -9.30 12.37 -6.63
CA SER A 76 -10.44 11.64 -6.10
C SER A 76 -11.11 12.33 -4.90
N GLY A 77 -10.38 13.22 -4.21
CA GLY A 77 -10.83 13.85 -2.96
C GLY A 77 -10.81 12.92 -1.75
N LYS A 78 -10.21 11.73 -1.87
CA LYS A 78 -10.11 10.76 -0.78
C LYS A 78 -8.78 10.90 -0.04
N PRO A 79 -8.74 10.71 1.29
CA PRO A 79 -7.49 10.77 2.04
C PRO A 79 -6.58 9.59 1.74
N ILE A 80 -5.27 9.79 1.96
CA ILE A 80 -4.27 8.73 1.97
C ILE A 80 -4.16 8.22 3.40
N VAL A 81 -4.38 6.93 3.61
CA VAL A 81 -4.14 6.27 4.90
C VAL A 81 -2.89 5.40 4.78
N PRO A 82 -1.75 5.78 5.39
CA PRO A 82 -0.56 4.95 5.40
C PRO A 82 -0.83 3.62 6.13
N VAL A 83 -0.44 2.52 5.51
CA VAL A 83 -0.60 1.17 6.10
C VAL A 83 0.71 0.43 6.03
N PHE A 84 1.13 -0.14 7.17
CA PHE A 84 2.32 -0.97 7.26
C PHE A 84 1.98 -2.29 7.94
N TRP A 85 2.39 -3.41 7.33
CA TRP A 85 2.23 -4.71 7.94
C TRP A 85 3.55 -5.20 8.53
N TYR A 86 3.48 -5.92 9.65
CA TYR A 86 4.66 -6.44 10.31
C TYR A 86 4.42 -7.84 10.90
N SER A 87 5.43 -8.68 10.77
CA SER A 87 5.57 -9.95 11.48
C SER A 87 7.04 -10.19 11.77
N PRO A 88 7.42 -10.53 13.00
CA PRO A 88 8.80 -10.91 13.35
C PRO A 88 9.16 -12.33 12.89
N ASN A 89 8.20 -13.08 12.37
CA ASN A 89 8.35 -14.51 12.12
C ASN A 89 9.32 -14.76 10.96
N PRO A 90 10.33 -15.65 11.14
CA PRO A 90 11.26 -16.04 10.08
C PRO A 90 10.65 -16.93 8.98
N THR A 91 9.41 -17.41 9.14
CA THR A 91 8.73 -18.35 8.22
C THR A 91 8.25 -17.71 6.91
N PHE A 92 8.92 -16.68 6.45
CA PHE A 92 8.70 -16.09 5.14
C PHE A 92 9.72 -16.58 4.13
N LEU A 93 9.25 -17.07 2.99
CA LEU A 93 10.07 -17.23 1.81
C LEU A 93 10.40 -15.83 1.26
N LYS A 94 11.67 -15.46 1.26
CA LYS A 94 12.14 -14.17 0.74
C LYS A 94 12.66 -14.36 -0.68
N PHE A 95 12.17 -13.54 -1.59
CA PHE A 95 12.64 -13.51 -2.97
C PHE A 95 13.75 -12.47 -3.14
N PRO A 96 14.73 -12.71 -4.02
CA PRO A 96 15.79 -11.76 -4.32
C PRO A 96 15.31 -10.66 -5.29
N THR A 97 14.16 -10.06 -4.98
CA THR A 97 13.57 -8.92 -5.69
C THR A 97 14.01 -7.60 -5.03
N TRP A 98 13.92 -6.48 -5.75
CA TRP A 98 14.29 -5.16 -5.24
C TRP A 98 13.51 -4.76 -3.97
N ASP A 99 12.26 -5.20 -3.85
CA ASP A 99 11.36 -4.99 -2.70
C ASP A 99 11.48 -6.08 -1.63
N LYS A 100 12.35 -7.08 -1.84
CA LYS A 100 12.51 -8.25 -0.97
C LYS A 100 11.17 -8.92 -0.68
N PHE A 101 10.39 -9.16 -1.73
CA PHE A 101 9.07 -9.76 -1.65
C PHE A 101 9.05 -11.01 -0.75
N ARG A 102 8.03 -11.11 0.09
CA ARG A 102 7.91 -12.17 1.10
C ARG A 102 6.58 -12.89 0.97
N ILE A 103 6.63 -14.21 0.96
CA ILE A 103 5.42 -15.04 1.03
C ILE A 103 5.44 -15.80 2.35
N PRO A 104 4.37 -15.75 3.17
CA PRO A 104 4.27 -16.57 4.36
C PRO A 104 4.17 -18.03 3.97
N PHE A 105 5.01 -18.89 4.56
CA PHE A 105 5.07 -20.32 4.21
C PHE A 105 4.21 -21.19 5.13
N PHE A 106 4.02 -20.74 6.38
CA PHE A 106 3.16 -21.40 7.38
C PHE A 106 2.24 -20.39 8.03
N SER A 107 1.40 -20.87 8.97
CA SER A 107 0.58 -19.99 9.80
C SER A 107 1.45 -18.92 10.46
N THR A 108 1.22 -17.68 10.08
CA THR A 108 2.02 -16.53 10.48
C THR A 108 1.11 -15.48 11.10
N HIS A 109 1.46 -15.03 12.29
CA HIS A 109 0.80 -13.89 12.90
C HIS A 109 1.40 -12.60 12.34
N LEU A 110 0.56 -11.72 11.89
CA LEU A 110 0.94 -10.39 11.44
C LEU A 110 0.03 -9.32 12.04
N ILE A 111 0.52 -8.11 12.13
CA ILE A 111 -0.28 -6.93 12.47
C ILE A 111 -0.28 -5.96 11.29
N ASN A 112 -1.40 -5.28 11.11
CA ASN A 112 -1.49 -4.11 10.25
C ASN A 112 -1.55 -2.87 11.13
N LEU A 113 -0.67 -1.92 10.84
CA LEU A 113 -0.64 -0.60 11.47
C LEU A 113 -1.19 0.42 10.49
N TYR A 114 -2.03 1.29 10.98
CA TYR A 114 -2.65 2.36 10.20
C TYR A 114 -2.18 3.70 10.76
N GLY A 115 -1.71 4.57 9.89
CA GLY A 115 -1.37 5.94 10.22
C GLY A 115 -2.59 6.86 10.14
N GLU A 116 -2.40 8.10 10.55
CA GLU A 116 -3.43 9.13 10.43
C GLU A 116 -3.75 9.45 8.96
N PRO A 117 -5.03 9.70 8.62
CA PRO A 117 -5.40 10.09 7.27
C PRO A 117 -4.73 11.40 6.85
N ILE A 118 -4.16 11.40 5.65
CA ILE A 118 -3.50 12.57 5.05
C ILE A 118 -4.39 13.06 3.91
N TYR A 119 -4.92 14.26 4.06
CA TYR A 119 -5.76 14.92 3.07
C TYR A 119 -4.91 15.74 2.11
N VAL A 120 -5.31 15.75 0.83
CA VAL A 120 -4.66 16.51 -0.24
C VAL A 120 -5.64 17.56 -0.75
N ASP A 121 -5.28 18.84 -0.69
CA ASP A 121 -6.11 19.89 -1.25
C ASP A 121 -6.03 19.87 -2.79
N LYS A 122 -7.16 20.07 -3.44
CA LYS A 122 -7.26 20.12 -4.90
C LYS A 122 -6.47 21.27 -5.52
N ASN A 123 -6.30 22.35 -4.76
CA ASN A 123 -5.63 23.56 -5.19
C ASN A 123 -4.13 23.59 -4.82
N ASN A 124 -3.58 22.51 -4.27
CA ASN A 124 -2.15 22.44 -3.98
C ASN A 124 -1.30 22.77 -5.21
N THR A 125 -0.19 23.49 -4.99
CA THR A 125 0.87 23.60 -5.98
C THR A 125 1.68 22.31 -6.06
N ASP A 126 2.56 22.18 -7.05
CA ASP A 126 3.43 21.01 -7.19
C ASP A 126 4.38 20.86 -5.98
N GLU A 127 4.84 21.98 -5.40
CA GLU A 127 5.67 21.99 -4.19
C GLU A 127 4.89 21.50 -2.99
N GLN A 128 3.62 21.87 -2.86
CA GLN A 128 2.75 21.38 -1.79
C GLN A 128 2.42 19.88 -1.95
N ASP A 129 2.21 19.43 -3.17
CA ASP A 129 2.03 18.01 -3.47
C ASP A 129 3.30 17.20 -3.10
N GLU A 130 4.49 17.74 -3.37
CA GLU A 130 5.76 17.13 -2.94
C GLU A 130 5.89 17.06 -1.41
N GLN A 131 5.45 18.09 -0.68
CA GLN A 131 5.41 18.04 0.78
C GLN A 131 4.46 16.96 1.30
N VAL A 132 3.31 16.78 0.66
CA VAL A 132 2.39 15.68 0.99
C VAL A 132 3.03 14.32 0.71
N ARG A 133 3.73 14.16 -0.41
CA ARG A 133 4.46 12.95 -0.77
C ARG A 133 5.47 12.57 0.31
N LEU A 134 6.28 13.53 0.74
CA LEU A 134 7.25 13.34 1.82
C LEU A 134 6.58 13.02 3.16
N LYS A 135 5.42 13.62 3.45
CA LYS A 135 4.63 13.31 4.64
C LYS A 135 4.15 11.86 4.64
N VAL A 136 3.70 11.34 3.49
CA VAL A 136 3.30 9.93 3.36
C VAL A 136 4.50 9.01 3.60
N GLU A 137 5.64 9.31 2.98
CA GLU A 137 6.89 8.55 3.14
C GLU A 137 7.31 8.48 4.60
N LYS A 138 7.36 9.64 5.28
CA LYS A 138 7.70 9.73 6.69
C LYS A 138 6.71 8.98 7.58
N ALA A 139 5.41 9.06 7.30
CA ALA A 139 4.40 8.33 8.07
C ALA A 139 4.59 6.81 7.97
N LEU A 140 4.93 6.29 6.79
CA LEU A 140 5.24 4.86 6.61
C LEU A 140 6.52 4.44 7.35
N GLU A 141 7.56 5.27 7.34
CA GLU A 141 8.78 5.03 8.13
C GLU A 141 8.51 4.98 9.64
N GLU A 142 7.66 5.87 10.12
CA GLU A 142 7.27 5.92 11.54
C GLU A 142 6.48 4.66 11.93
N LEU A 143 5.54 4.20 11.10
CA LEU A 143 4.82 2.94 11.32
C LEU A 143 5.79 1.74 11.33
N GLU A 144 6.76 1.70 10.42
CA GLU A 144 7.78 0.65 10.40
C GLU A 144 8.60 0.63 11.70
N LYS A 145 9.04 1.79 12.19
CA LYS A 145 9.78 1.91 13.45
C LYS A 145 8.97 1.45 14.67
N GLN A 146 7.67 1.74 14.69
CA GLN A 146 6.78 1.36 15.78
C GLN A 146 6.36 -0.11 15.75
N ALA A 147 6.38 -0.75 14.58
CA ALA A 147 5.80 -2.06 14.36
C ALA A 147 6.32 -3.16 15.29
N PRO A 148 7.63 -3.29 15.58
CA PRO A 148 8.13 -4.33 16.50
C PRO A 148 7.58 -4.18 17.92
N GLN A 149 7.47 -2.95 18.41
CA GLN A 149 6.92 -2.66 19.74
C GLN A 149 5.42 -2.95 19.79
N ARG A 150 4.65 -2.48 18.80
CA ARG A 150 3.22 -2.74 18.69
C ARG A 150 2.90 -4.22 18.58
N TYR A 151 3.70 -4.97 17.84
CA TYR A 151 3.54 -6.43 17.75
C TYR A 151 3.67 -7.08 19.13
N LYS A 152 4.70 -6.71 19.91
CA LYS A 152 4.90 -7.24 21.27
C LYS A 152 3.72 -6.90 22.18
N GLU A 153 3.19 -5.68 22.12
CA GLU A 153 2.03 -5.25 22.92
C GLU A 153 0.80 -6.09 22.59
N VAL A 154 0.45 -6.25 21.31
CA VAL A 154 -0.71 -7.03 20.88
C VAL A 154 -0.65 -8.48 21.34
N PHE A 155 0.50 -9.13 21.20
CA PHE A 155 0.63 -10.56 21.52
C PHE A 155 0.99 -10.83 22.98
N ARG A 156 1.66 -9.90 23.69
CA ARG A 156 1.98 -10.03 25.12
C ARG A 156 0.76 -9.87 26.01
N PHE A 157 -0.16 -8.96 25.69
CA PHE A 157 -1.34 -8.69 26.52
C PHE A 157 -2.54 -9.58 26.19
N GLY A 158 -2.38 -10.58 25.31
CA GLY A 158 -3.44 -11.54 25.02
C GLY A 158 -4.73 -10.91 24.50
N ILE A 159 -4.62 -9.77 23.80
CA ILE A 159 -5.76 -9.09 23.15
C ILE A 159 -6.41 -10.02 22.12
N TRP A 160 -5.73 -11.11 21.78
CA TRP A 160 -6.26 -12.19 20.96
C TRP A 160 -6.94 -13.28 21.83
N LYS A 161 -7.85 -12.90 22.72
CA LYS A 161 -8.79 -13.87 23.26
C LYS A 161 -9.75 -14.25 22.13
N LYS A 162 -9.69 -15.51 21.69
CA LYS A 162 -10.71 -16.11 20.84
C LYS A 162 -12.08 -15.70 21.40
N LYS A 163 -12.85 -14.91 20.66
CA LYS A 163 -14.29 -14.90 20.88
C LYS A 163 -14.76 -16.32 20.58
N LYS A 164 -15.16 -17.05 21.65
CA LYS A 164 -15.92 -18.29 21.54
C LYS A 164 -17.26 -18.01 20.87
#